data_916e99a51a442117a2b344c824caabe4
#
_entry.id   916e99a51a442117a2b344c824caabe4
#
_cell.length_a   1.000
_cell.length_b   1.000
_cell.length_c   1.000
_cell.angle_alpha   90.00
_cell.angle_beta   90.00
_cell.angle_gamma   90.00
#
_symmetry.space_group_name_H-M   'P 1'
#
loop_
_entity.id
_entity.type
_entity.pdbx_description
1 polymer ?
#
loop_
_entity_poly.entity_id
_entity_poly.type
_entity_poly.pdbx_seq_one_letter_code
_entity_poly.pdbx_strand_id
1 'polypeptide(L)' 'MNKKEESEKVIKIIKDYKSSSNKDLTYAMDFIQEDFNFTKESIIKLTEHLDKLELTYNTIHKEYENRVNKK' A
#
# COMPACT_ATOMS: atom_id res chain seq x y z
N MET A 1 -18.22 14.36 2.73
CA MET A 1 -16.98 14.63 1.95
C MET A 1 -16.39 13.33 1.42
N ASN A 2 -15.97 13.28 0.16
CA ASN A 2 -15.32 12.10 -0.38
C ASN A 2 -13.80 12.19 -0.12
N LYS A 3 -13.09 11.05 -0.31
CA LYS A 3 -11.66 10.99 -0.06
C LYS A 3 -10.85 11.96 -0.91
N LYS A 4 -11.32 12.26 -2.11
CA LYS A 4 -10.63 13.18 -3.02
C LYS A 4 -10.61 14.59 -2.43
N GLU A 5 -11.76 15.06 -1.90
CA GLU A 5 -11.85 16.37 -1.28
C GLU A 5 -10.99 16.46 -0.02
N GLU A 6 -10.99 15.40 0.78
CA GLU A 6 -10.14 15.32 1.97
C GLU A 6 -8.66 15.35 1.61
N SER A 7 -8.27 14.63 0.58
CA SER A 7 -6.89 14.63 0.10
C SER A 7 -6.47 16.01 -0.38
N GLU A 8 -7.32 16.71 -1.12
CA GLU A 8 -7.02 18.04 -1.60
C GLU A 8 -6.84 19.02 -0.46
N LYS A 9 -7.69 18.92 0.57
CA LYS A 9 -7.58 19.76 1.76
C LYS A 9 -6.26 19.51 2.49
N VAL A 10 -5.89 18.25 2.65
CA VAL A 10 -4.63 17.88 3.31
C VAL A 10 -3.43 18.40 2.52
N ILE A 11 -3.46 18.28 1.19
CA ILE A 11 -2.39 18.80 0.34
C ILE A 11 -2.21 20.30 0.53
N LYS A 12 -3.29 21.04 0.60
CA LYS A 12 -3.23 22.49 0.84
C LYS A 12 -2.60 22.80 2.20
N ILE A 13 -2.97 22.05 3.23
CA ILE A 13 -2.41 22.23 4.57
C ILE A 13 -0.90 21.97 4.55
N ILE A 14 -0.48 20.90 3.87
CA ILE A 14 0.94 20.53 3.78
C ILE A 14 1.74 21.62 3.07
N LYS A 15 1.20 22.18 2.00
CA LYS A 15 1.89 23.22 1.23
C LYS A 15 2.13 24.47 2.03
N ASP A 16 1.24 24.78 2.98
CA ASP A 16 1.33 26.00 3.80
C ASP A 16 1.23 25.64 5.28
N TYR A 17 1.97 24.63 5.68
CA TYR A 17 1.85 24.07 7.04
C TYR A 17 2.24 25.09 8.13
N LYS A 18 3.18 25.95 7.84
CA LYS A 18 3.64 26.94 8.85
C LYS A 18 2.57 27.97 9.18
N SER A 19 1.69 28.25 8.22
CA SER A 19 0.60 29.22 8.41
C SER A 19 -0.71 28.54 8.82
N SER A 20 -0.74 27.23 8.86
CA SER A 20 -1.96 26.48 9.18
C SER A 20 -2.22 26.50 10.69
N SER A 21 -3.52 26.45 11.05
CA SER A 21 -3.91 26.39 12.45
C SER A 21 -3.56 25.02 13.06
N ASN A 22 -3.50 24.95 14.38
CA ASN A 22 -3.28 23.68 15.06
C ASN A 22 -4.36 22.67 14.74
N LYS A 23 -5.59 23.12 14.56
CA LYS A 23 -6.72 22.26 14.17
C LYS A 23 -6.46 21.64 12.79
N ASP A 24 -6.01 22.45 11.84
CA ASP A 24 -5.72 21.97 10.49
C ASP A 24 -4.53 21.01 10.49
N LEU A 25 -3.49 21.32 11.28
CA LEU A 25 -2.33 20.43 11.39
C LEU A 25 -2.73 19.07 11.96
N THR A 26 -3.57 19.06 13.00
CA THR A 26 -4.04 17.83 13.59
C THR A 26 -4.88 17.03 12.60
N TYR A 27 -5.74 17.72 11.84
CA TYR A 27 -6.54 17.08 10.81
C TYR A 27 -5.66 16.38 9.77
N ALA A 28 -4.63 17.10 9.30
CA ALA A 28 -3.72 16.54 8.30
C ALA A 28 -2.93 15.35 8.87
N MET A 29 -2.47 15.44 10.11
CA MET A 29 -1.73 14.35 10.75
C MET A 29 -2.58 13.09 10.87
N ASP A 30 -3.82 13.23 11.30
CA ASP A 30 -4.72 12.10 11.43
C ASP A 30 -5.01 11.44 10.09
N PHE A 31 -5.22 12.25 9.06
CA PHE A 31 -5.46 11.74 7.71
C PHE A 31 -4.26 10.97 7.19
N ILE A 32 -3.06 11.54 7.35
CA ILE A 32 -1.81 10.91 6.89
C ILE A 32 -1.58 9.61 7.65
N GLN A 33 -1.83 9.58 8.95
CA GLN A 33 -1.64 8.37 9.74
C GLN A 33 -2.58 7.25 9.30
N GLU A 34 -3.84 7.56 9.04
CA GLU A 34 -4.80 6.57 8.56
C GLU A 34 -4.37 6.02 7.19
N ASP A 35 -3.96 6.92 6.30
CA ASP A 35 -3.50 6.53 4.97
C ASP A 35 -2.24 5.66 5.05
N PHE A 36 -1.32 6.03 5.93
CA PHE A 36 -0.11 5.25 6.17
C PHE A 36 -0.44 3.84 6.64
N ASN A 37 -1.34 3.72 7.62
CA ASN A 37 -1.73 2.41 8.15
C ASN A 37 -2.42 1.55 7.09
N PHE A 38 -3.32 2.15 6.30
CA PHE A 38 -3.99 1.44 5.23
C PHE A 38 -2.99 0.96 4.17
N THR A 39 -2.06 1.84 3.79
CA THR A 39 -1.03 1.51 2.79
C THR A 39 -0.13 0.40 3.30
N LYS A 40 0.27 0.47 4.56
CA LYS A 40 1.10 -0.57 5.18
C LYS A 40 0.42 -1.92 5.15
N GLU A 41 -0.86 -1.98 5.53
CA GLU A 41 -1.62 -3.23 5.49
C GLU A 41 -1.75 -3.77 4.06
N SER A 42 -1.96 -2.87 3.10
CA SER A 42 -2.07 -3.26 1.69
C SER A 42 -0.75 -3.84 1.18
N ILE A 43 0.37 -3.26 1.57
CA ILE A 43 1.70 -3.76 1.20
C ILE A 43 1.91 -5.16 1.77
N ILE A 44 1.54 -5.38 3.03
CA ILE A 44 1.69 -6.70 3.68
C ILE A 44 0.85 -7.74 2.93
N LYS A 45 -0.40 -7.42 2.61
CA LYS A 45 -1.27 -8.35 1.88
C LYS A 45 -0.75 -8.65 0.48
N LEU A 46 -0.26 -7.64 -0.21
CA LEU A 46 0.31 -7.81 -1.56
C LEU A 46 1.59 -8.65 -1.51
N THR A 47 2.41 -8.45 -0.50
CA THR A 47 3.64 -9.24 -0.32
C THR A 47 3.30 -10.71 -0.06
N GLU A 48 2.32 -10.99 0.78
CA GLU A 48 1.87 -12.36 1.04
C GLU A 48 1.34 -13.02 -0.24
N HIS A 49 0.58 -12.27 -1.03
CA HIS A 49 0.04 -12.77 -2.29
C HIS A 49 1.18 -13.06 -3.29
N LEU A 50 2.15 -12.18 -3.36
CA LEU A 50 3.33 -12.36 -4.21
C LEU A 50 4.10 -13.61 -3.81
N ASP A 51 4.30 -13.83 -2.51
CA ASP A 51 4.99 -15.02 -2.01
C ASP A 51 4.25 -16.30 -2.40
N LYS A 52 2.92 -16.29 -2.31
CA LYS A 52 2.11 -17.44 -2.72
C LYS A 52 2.23 -17.71 -4.21
N LEU A 53 2.22 -16.66 -5.03
CA LEU A 53 2.37 -16.81 -6.48
C LEU A 53 3.74 -17.38 -6.83
N GLU A 54 4.78 -16.92 -6.17
CA GLU A 54 6.13 -17.41 -6.40
C GLU A 54 6.24 -18.87 -6.02
N LEU A 55 5.71 -19.27 -4.88
CA LEU A 55 5.72 -20.66 -4.45
C LEU A 55 4.97 -21.55 -5.42
N THR A 56 3.81 -21.11 -5.86
CA THR A 56 2.99 -21.85 -6.82
C THR A 56 3.71 -22.02 -8.15
N TYR A 57 4.30 -20.94 -8.64
CA TYR A 57 5.06 -20.98 -9.90
C TYR A 57 6.21 -21.99 -9.79
N ASN A 58 6.98 -21.91 -8.71
CA ASN A 58 8.13 -22.81 -8.52
C ASN A 58 7.70 -24.27 -8.43
N THR A 59 6.59 -24.54 -7.77
CA THR A 59 6.05 -25.89 -7.65
C THR A 59 5.69 -26.46 -9.02
N ILE A 60 4.97 -25.67 -9.82
CA ILE A 60 4.54 -26.10 -11.16
C ILE A 60 5.74 -26.23 -12.10
N HIS A 61 6.66 -25.28 -12.01
CA HIS A 61 7.88 -25.29 -12.84
C HIS A 61 8.72 -26.53 -12.57
N LYS A 62 8.84 -26.91 -11.31
CA LYS A 62 9.60 -28.11 -10.93
C LYS A 62 8.98 -29.37 -11.52
N GLU A 63 7.65 -29.47 -11.50
CA GLU A 63 6.96 -30.60 -12.10
C GLU A 63 7.16 -30.62 -13.62
N TYR A 64 7.10 -29.46 -14.25
CA TYR A 64 7.35 -29.34 -15.68
C TYR A 64 8.76 -29.82 -16.04
N GLU A 65 9.78 -29.38 -15.28
CA GLU A 65 11.16 -29.81 -15.50
C GLU A 65 11.31 -31.32 -15.35
N ASN A 66 10.65 -31.91 -14.35
CA ASN A 66 10.70 -33.35 -14.15
C ASN A 66 10.15 -34.11 -15.35
N ARG A 67 9.08 -33.61 -15.94
CA ARG A 67 8.46 -34.23 -17.12
C ARG A 67 9.32 -34.09 -18.36
N VAL A 68 9.92 -32.92 -18.55
CA VAL A 68 10.75 -32.64 -19.73
C VAL A 68 12.06 -33.42 -19.66
N ASN A 69 12.66 -33.55 -18.48
CA ASN A 69 13.92 -34.22 -18.29
C ASN A 69 13.81 -35.74 -18.16
N LYS A 70 12.60 -36.21 -18.03
CA LYS A 70 12.32 -37.64 -17.87
C LYS A 70 12.20 -38.28 -19.26
N LYS A 71 13.28 -38.88 -19.68
CA LYS A 71 13.29 -39.62 -20.95
C LYS A 71 13.24 -41.11 -20.69
#